data_c933404185bff9d5a62d582af96cb0a0
#
_entry.id   c933404185bff9d5a62d582af96cb0a0
#
_cell.length_a   1.000
_cell.length_b   1.000
_cell.length_c   1.000
_cell.angle_alpha   90.00
_cell.angle_beta   90.00
_cell.angle_gamma   90.00
#
_symmetry.space_group_name_H-M   'P 1'
#
loop_
_entity.id
_entity.type
_entity.pdbx_description
1 polymer ?
#
loop_
_entity_poly.entity_id
_entity_poly.type
_entity_poly.pdbx_seq_one_letter_code
_entity_poly.pdbx_strand_id
1 'polypeptide(L)'
;MAIDRIIASPAVRVTETLDLFQPAAGIDAIEPDWDRRIYLASSATLIDVIRDIGKDAQNLLIAGHNPGLEDLILELVPESPDDELRAKVEEKLPTSALARLELDIADWRDLDTKSARFVAFIRPRDLDASLSPAMDDD
;
A
#
# COMPACT_ATOMS: atom_id res chain seq x y z
N MET A 1 -1.48 -5.39 14.56
CA MET A 1 -0.40 -5.59 13.57
C MET A 1 0.61 -4.46 13.70
N ALA A 2 1.88 -4.79 13.85
CA ALA A 2 2.94 -3.80 14.01
C ALA A 2 3.76 -3.70 12.74
N ILE A 3 3.71 -2.54 12.08
CA ILE A 3 4.54 -2.26 10.92
C ILE A 3 5.99 -2.16 11.39
N ASP A 4 6.91 -2.86 10.72
CA ASP A 4 8.32 -2.88 11.09
C ASP A 4 9.25 -2.35 10.00
N ARG A 5 8.73 -2.05 8.82
CA ARG A 5 9.49 -1.43 7.73
C ARG A 5 8.57 -0.59 6.85
N ILE A 6 9.07 0.56 6.39
CA ILE A 6 8.35 1.43 5.47
C ILE A 6 9.24 1.66 4.25
N ILE A 7 8.68 1.43 3.07
CA ILE A 7 9.31 1.78 1.80
C ILE A 7 8.44 2.85 1.16
N ALA A 8 9.01 3.98 0.80
CA ALA A 8 8.23 5.13 0.41
C ALA A 8 8.85 5.91 -0.75
N SER A 9 7.99 6.51 -1.57
CA SER A 9 8.41 7.49 -2.56
C SER A 9 8.88 8.76 -1.85
N PRO A 10 9.97 9.40 -2.31
CA PRO A 10 10.44 10.65 -1.73
C PRO A 10 9.66 11.89 -2.18
N ALA A 11 8.61 11.72 -2.97
CA ALA A 11 7.77 12.84 -3.40
C ALA A 11 7.14 13.56 -2.20
N VAL A 12 6.98 14.88 -2.32
CA VAL A 12 6.48 15.72 -1.23
C VAL A 12 5.14 15.23 -0.68
N ARG A 13 4.20 14.85 -1.56
CA ARG A 13 2.88 14.37 -1.12
C ARG A 13 2.97 13.14 -0.23
N VAL A 14 3.89 12.23 -0.54
CA VAL A 14 4.08 11.02 0.25
C VAL A 14 4.75 11.35 1.58
N THR A 15 5.76 12.21 1.59
CA THR A 15 6.43 12.61 2.83
C THR A 15 5.45 13.31 3.77
N GLU A 16 4.60 14.19 3.26
CA GLU A 16 3.58 14.86 4.05
C GLU A 16 2.56 13.87 4.63
N THR A 17 2.14 12.90 3.83
CA THR A 17 1.22 11.86 4.29
C THR A 17 1.82 11.05 5.43
N LEU A 18 3.09 10.65 5.30
CA LEU A 18 3.78 9.89 6.34
C LEU A 18 4.01 10.71 7.60
N ASP A 19 4.28 12.01 7.48
CA ASP A 19 4.44 12.91 8.63
C ASP A 19 3.18 12.93 9.50
N LEU A 20 2.01 12.77 8.90
CA LEU A 20 0.75 12.69 9.64
C LEU A 20 0.43 11.26 10.08
N PHE A 21 0.71 10.29 9.23
CA PHE A 21 0.33 8.90 9.47
C PHE A 21 1.19 8.23 10.53
N GLN A 22 2.51 8.40 10.48
CA GLN A 22 3.40 7.68 11.38
C GLN A 22 3.14 7.97 12.86
N PRO A 23 2.99 9.25 13.30
CA PRO A 23 2.65 9.50 14.69
C PRO A 23 1.27 8.96 15.08
N ALA A 24 0.28 9.11 14.20
CA ALA A 24 -1.07 8.64 14.46
C ALA A 24 -1.14 7.12 14.60
N ALA A 25 -0.30 6.40 13.86
CA ALA A 25 -0.24 4.94 13.91
C ALA A 25 0.77 4.41 14.95
N GLY A 26 1.47 5.30 15.65
CA GLY A 26 2.45 4.90 16.66
C GLY A 26 3.74 4.31 16.08
N ILE A 27 4.08 4.66 14.85
CA ILE A 27 5.28 4.15 14.16
C ILE A 27 6.23 5.26 13.72
N ASP A 28 6.22 6.38 14.43
CA ASP A 28 7.06 7.53 14.13
C ASP A 28 8.56 7.24 14.38
N ALA A 29 8.88 6.19 15.13
CA ALA A 29 10.27 5.77 15.32
C ALA A 29 10.86 5.03 14.13
N ILE A 30 10.03 4.59 13.18
CA ILE A 30 10.52 3.87 11.99
C ILE A 30 10.95 4.88 10.94
N GLU A 31 12.22 4.79 10.53
CA GLU A 31 12.74 5.64 9.44
C GLU A 31 12.39 5.00 8.11
N PRO A 32 11.61 5.68 7.24
CA PRO A 32 11.30 5.12 5.93
C PRO A 32 12.52 4.93 5.05
N ASP A 33 12.50 3.87 4.26
CA ASP A 33 13.44 3.68 3.16
C ASP A 33 12.89 4.45 1.94
N TRP A 34 13.45 5.61 1.68
CA TRP A 34 13.04 6.46 0.57
C TRP A 34 13.64 5.93 -0.73
N ASP A 35 12.78 5.54 -1.68
CA ASP A 35 13.23 4.94 -2.94
C ASP A 35 12.58 5.64 -4.14
N ARG A 36 13.41 6.27 -4.96
CA ARG A 36 12.96 7.02 -6.13
C ARG A 36 12.27 6.15 -7.17
N ARG A 37 12.55 4.85 -7.18
CA ARG A 37 11.92 3.91 -8.12
C ARG A 37 10.40 3.86 -7.93
N ILE A 38 9.90 4.21 -6.74
CA ILE A 38 8.46 4.21 -6.45
C ILE A 38 7.74 5.37 -7.15
N TYR A 39 8.44 6.45 -7.45
CA TYR A 39 7.82 7.61 -8.08
C TYR A 39 7.27 7.24 -9.46
N LEU A 40 5.95 7.35 -9.63
CA LEU A 40 5.24 6.99 -10.86
C LEU A 40 5.55 5.58 -11.36
N ALA A 41 5.82 4.66 -10.45
CA ALA A 41 6.20 3.29 -10.78
C ALA A 41 5.03 2.46 -11.31
N SER A 42 5.34 1.52 -12.22
CA SER A 42 4.42 0.45 -12.59
C SER A 42 4.35 -0.59 -11.46
N SER A 43 3.35 -1.48 -11.52
CA SER A 43 3.26 -2.60 -10.58
C SER A 43 4.51 -3.49 -10.62
N ALA A 44 5.05 -3.74 -11.81
CA ALA A 44 6.26 -4.54 -11.96
C ALA A 44 7.45 -3.91 -11.23
N THR A 45 7.63 -2.60 -11.36
CA THR A 45 8.70 -1.89 -10.65
C THR A 45 8.49 -1.93 -9.14
N LEU A 46 7.26 -1.78 -8.67
CA LEU A 46 6.96 -1.86 -7.24
C LEU A 46 7.28 -3.25 -6.69
N ILE A 47 6.96 -4.31 -7.42
CA ILE A 47 7.32 -5.67 -7.03
C ILE A 47 8.84 -5.82 -6.93
N ASP A 48 9.57 -5.30 -7.90
CA ASP A 48 11.04 -5.35 -7.89
C ASP A 48 11.63 -4.63 -6.68
N VAL A 49 11.08 -3.46 -6.32
CA VAL A 49 11.53 -2.71 -5.15
C VAL A 49 11.28 -3.51 -3.86
N ILE A 50 10.09 -4.09 -3.73
CA ILE A 50 9.75 -4.91 -2.56
C ILE A 50 10.70 -6.11 -2.44
N ARG A 51 10.97 -6.79 -3.55
CA ARG A 51 11.89 -7.93 -3.57
C ARG A 51 13.31 -7.52 -3.17
N ASP A 52 13.72 -6.33 -3.58
CA ASP A 52 15.07 -5.83 -3.36
C ASP A 52 15.30 -5.38 -1.91
N ILE A 53 14.39 -4.59 -1.36
CA ILE A 53 14.62 -3.95 -0.06
C ILE A 53 13.59 -4.29 1.02
N GLY A 54 12.65 -5.19 0.75
CA GLY A 54 11.72 -5.67 1.77
C GLY A 54 12.40 -6.50 2.83
N LYS A 55 13.39 -7.26 2.43
CA LYS A 55 14.25 -8.08 3.28
C LYS A 55 13.44 -9.00 4.19
N ASP A 56 13.68 -8.94 5.49
CA ASP A 56 13.04 -9.81 6.47
C ASP A 56 11.90 -9.14 7.23
N ALA A 57 11.40 -8.03 6.74
CA ALA A 57 10.27 -7.34 7.36
C ALA A 57 9.06 -8.28 7.42
N GLN A 58 8.39 -8.34 8.56
CA GLN A 58 7.17 -9.13 8.71
C GLN A 58 5.95 -8.34 8.26
N ASN A 59 5.93 -7.04 8.54
CA ASN A 59 4.83 -6.16 8.19
C ASN A 59 5.38 -4.93 7.49
N LEU A 60 5.30 -4.94 6.17
CA LEU A 60 5.85 -3.92 5.29
C LEU A 60 4.77 -2.94 4.85
N LEU A 61 5.06 -1.65 5.00
CA LEU A 61 4.20 -0.58 4.48
C LEU A 61 4.83 0.01 3.23
N ILE A 62 4.06 0.09 2.16
CA ILE A 62 4.47 0.76 0.92
C ILE A 62 3.65 2.04 0.78
N ALA A 63 4.33 3.17 0.67
CA ALA A 63 3.69 4.47 0.46
C ALA A 63 4.14 5.04 -0.88
N GLY A 64 3.20 5.27 -1.77
CA GLY A 64 3.51 5.69 -3.14
C GLY A 64 2.34 6.37 -3.82
N HIS A 65 2.16 6.08 -5.09
CA HIS A 65 1.26 6.81 -5.97
C HIS A 65 0.32 5.88 -6.74
N ASN A 66 -0.83 6.41 -7.11
CA ASN A 66 -1.70 5.79 -8.08
C ASN A 66 -1.30 6.26 -9.49
N PRO A 67 -1.52 5.46 -10.52
CA PRO A 67 -2.18 4.14 -10.47
C PRO A 67 -1.27 2.97 -10.06
N GLY A 68 -0.02 3.21 -9.76
CA GLY A 68 0.94 2.14 -9.47
C GLY A 68 0.52 1.26 -8.29
N LEU A 69 0.08 1.86 -7.16
CA LEU A 69 -0.37 1.09 -6.00
C LEU A 69 -1.63 0.31 -6.29
N GLU A 70 -2.57 0.91 -7.01
CA GLU A 70 -3.80 0.25 -7.43
C GLU A 70 -3.48 -0.98 -8.30
N ASP A 71 -2.62 -0.81 -9.29
CA ASP A 71 -2.18 -1.87 -10.16
C ASP A 71 -1.44 -2.97 -9.39
N LEU A 72 -0.64 -2.58 -8.39
CA LEU A 72 0.08 -3.53 -7.55
C LEU A 72 -0.89 -4.45 -6.79
N ILE A 73 -1.94 -3.88 -6.20
CA ILE A 73 -2.94 -4.67 -5.48
C ILE A 73 -3.60 -5.65 -6.45
N LEU A 74 -4.00 -5.19 -7.63
CA LEU A 74 -4.67 -6.03 -8.62
C LEU A 74 -3.75 -7.12 -9.20
N GLU A 75 -2.44 -6.88 -9.22
CA GLU A 75 -1.47 -7.89 -9.65
C GLU A 75 -1.23 -8.95 -8.57
N LEU A 76 -1.20 -8.56 -7.31
CA LEU A 76 -0.88 -9.47 -6.21
C LEU A 76 -2.07 -10.32 -5.78
N VAL A 77 -3.29 -9.80 -5.89
CA VAL A 77 -4.50 -10.49 -5.46
C VAL A 77 -5.12 -11.22 -6.64
N PRO A 78 -5.41 -12.54 -6.52
CA PRO A 78 -6.07 -13.29 -7.60
C PRO A 78 -7.44 -12.71 -7.92
N GLU A 79 -7.83 -12.81 -9.18
CA GLU A 79 -9.18 -12.46 -9.59
C GLU A 79 -10.19 -13.42 -8.97
N SER A 80 -11.25 -12.86 -8.41
CA SER A 80 -12.34 -13.64 -7.85
C SER A 80 -13.62 -12.82 -7.88
N PRO A 81 -14.73 -13.35 -8.43
CA PRO A 81 -15.99 -12.62 -8.45
C PRO A 81 -16.57 -12.38 -7.05
N ASP A 82 -16.10 -13.15 -6.06
CA ASP A 82 -16.58 -13.04 -4.69
C ASP A 82 -15.74 -12.10 -3.83
N ASP A 83 -14.64 -11.55 -4.37
CA ASP A 83 -13.78 -10.65 -3.62
C ASP A 83 -14.28 -9.21 -3.73
N GLU A 84 -15.07 -8.79 -2.75
CA GLU A 84 -15.65 -7.47 -2.70
C GLU A 84 -14.59 -6.37 -2.50
N LEU A 85 -13.53 -6.67 -1.77
CA LEU A 85 -12.46 -5.71 -1.55
C LEU A 85 -11.70 -5.43 -2.85
N ARG A 86 -11.41 -6.50 -3.61
CA ARG A 86 -10.76 -6.35 -4.90
C ARG A 86 -11.63 -5.55 -5.87
N ALA A 87 -12.92 -5.78 -5.86
CA ALA A 87 -13.86 -5.05 -6.71
C ALA A 87 -13.85 -3.55 -6.41
N LYS A 88 -13.73 -3.16 -5.14
CA LYS A 88 -13.62 -1.75 -4.75
C LYS A 88 -12.36 -1.10 -5.31
N VAL A 89 -11.25 -1.81 -5.31
CA VAL A 89 -9.99 -1.30 -5.87
C VAL A 89 -10.06 -1.22 -7.39
N GLU A 90 -10.76 -2.16 -8.05
CA GLU A 90 -10.98 -2.10 -9.50
C GLU A 90 -11.74 -0.83 -9.90
N GLU A 91 -12.64 -0.35 -9.03
CA GLU A 91 -13.31 0.91 -9.26
C GLU A 91 -12.34 2.07 -9.08
N LYS A 92 -11.70 2.15 -7.92
CA LYS A 92 -10.71 3.19 -7.61
C LYS A 92 -10.08 2.94 -6.26
N LEU A 93 -8.77 3.18 -6.16
CA LEU A 93 -8.06 3.29 -4.88
C LEU A 93 -7.98 4.78 -4.53
N PRO A 94 -8.77 5.29 -3.58
CA PRO A 94 -8.76 6.71 -3.24
C PRO A 94 -7.43 7.15 -2.63
N THR A 95 -7.15 8.45 -2.72
CA THR A 95 -6.02 9.05 -2.01
C THR A 95 -6.19 8.81 -0.51
N SER A 96 -5.10 8.51 0.16
CA SER A 96 -5.06 8.22 1.60
C SER A 96 -5.83 6.97 2.00
N ALA A 97 -6.16 6.09 1.05
CA ALA A 97 -6.71 4.78 1.38
C ALA A 97 -5.59 3.85 1.83
N LEU A 98 -5.95 2.91 2.69
CA LEU A 98 -5.05 1.87 3.18
C LEU A 98 -5.59 0.51 2.77
N ALA A 99 -4.76 -0.27 2.11
CA ALA A 99 -5.08 -1.66 1.75
C ALA A 99 -4.13 -2.59 2.49
N ARG A 100 -4.68 -3.65 3.09
CA ARG A 100 -3.90 -4.66 3.80
C ARG A 100 -3.99 -5.97 3.06
N LEU A 101 -2.83 -6.52 2.71
CA LEU A 101 -2.70 -7.80 2.05
C LEU A 101 -1.87 -8.74 2.93
N GLU A 102 -2.20 -10.02 2.89
CA GLU A 102 -1.42 -11.05 3.57
C GLU A 102 -0.83 -12.00 2.54
N LEU A 103 0.44 -12.37 2.75
CA LEU A 103 1.15 -13.28 1.87
C LEU A 103 1.80 -14.38 2.70
N ASP A 104 1.77 -15.60 2.17
CA ASP A 104 2.39 -16.76 2.80
C ASP A 104 3.76 -16.98 2.15
N ILE A 105 4.70 -16.09 2.48
CA ILE A 105 6.09 -16.15 2.00
C ILE A 105 7.03 -15.96 3.17
N ALA A 106 8.19 -16.59 3.10
CA ALA A 106 9.22 -16.46 4.13
C ALA A 106 10.13 -15.25 3.92
N ASP A 107 10.24 -14.78 2.67
CA ASP A 107 11.14 -13.69 2.27
C ASP A 107 10.48 -12.88 1.16
N TRP A 108 10.63 -11.57 1.21
CA TRP A 108 10.04 -10.69 0.19
C TRP A 108 10.60 -10.91 -1.21
N ARG A 109 11.77 -11.53 -1.32
CA ARG A 109 12.32 -11.94 -2.62
C ARG A 109 11.45 -12.98 -3.32
N ASP A 110 10.61 -13.68 -2.56
CA ASP A 110 9.69 -14.69 -3.07
C ASP A 110 8.34 -14.11 -3.47
N LEU A 111 8.16 -12.80 -3.39
CA LEU A 111 6.90 -12.14 -3.78
C LEU A 111 6.57 -12.46 -5.23
N ASP A 112 5.35 -12.90 -5.47
CA ASP A 112 4.87 -13.26 -6.80
C ASP A 112 3.46 -12.73 -7.01
N THR A 113 3.06 -12.64 -8.28
CA THR A 113 1.71 -12.21 -8.64
C THR A 113 0.69 -13.25 -8.21
N LYS A 114 -0.53 -12.80 -7.93
CA LYS A 114 -1.68 -13.65 -7.58
C LYS A 114 -1.43 -14.55 -6.38
N SER A 115 -0.60 -14.08 -5.45
CA SER A 115 -0.23 -14.84 -4.25
C SER A 115 -0.75 -14.23 -2.96
N ALA A 116 -1.31 -13.02 -3.01
CA ALA A 116 -1.75 -12.30 -1.82
C ALA A 116 -3.24 -12.48 -1.56
N ARG A 117 -3.59 -12.47 -0.27
CA ARG A 117 -4.99 -12.42 0.16
C ARG A 117 -5.31 -10.99 0.58
N PHE A 118 -6.40 -10.43 0.07
CA PHE A 118 -6.85 -9.10 0.42
C PHE A 118 -7.64 -9.18 1.72
N VAL A 119 -7.16 -8.50 2.76
CA VAL A 119 -7.69 -8.62 4.12
C VAL A 119 -8.55 -7.43 4.52
N ALA A 120 -8.12 -6.21 4.20
CA ALA A 120 -8.83 -5.01 4.60
C ALA A 120 -8.58 -3.87 3.63
N PHE A 121 -9.60 -3.02 3.49
CA PHE A 121 -9.53 -1.81 2.69
C PHE A 121 -10.20 -0.69 3.48
N ILE A 122 -9.41 0.32 3.87
CA ILE A 122 -9.89 1.42 4.70
C ILE A 122 -9.73 2.71 3.90
N ARG A 123 -10.84 3.42 3.72
CA ARG A 123 -10.86 4.72 3.04
C ARG A 123 -11.02 5.82 4.10
N PRO A 124 -10.63 7.07 3.78
CA PRO A 124 -10.83 8.16 4.74
C PRO A 124 -12.27 8.27 5.26
N ARG A 125 -13.26 8.08 4.38
CA ARG A 125 -14.68 8.15 4.79
C ARG A 125 -15.13 7.02 5.72
N ASP A 126 -14.40 5.92 5.75
CA ASP A 126 -14.69 4.81 6.65
C ASP A 126 -14.26 5.13 8.08
N LEU A 127 -13.32 6.06 8.23
CA LEU A 127 -12.79 6.47 9.53
C LEU A 127 -13.56 7.65 10.12
N ASP A 128 -14.13 8.51 9.28
CA ASP A 128 -14.81 9.73 9.69
C ASP A 128 -15.96 10.03 8.73
N ALA A 129 -17.18 9.95 9.23
CA ALA A 129 -18.39 10.18 8.43
C ALA A 129 -18.48 11.62 7.88
N SER A 130 -17.74 12.57 8.47
CA SER A 130 -17.70 13.94 7.97
C SER A 130 -16.93 14.09 6.67
N LEU A 131 -16.09 13.10 6.34
CA LEU A 131 -15.35 13.07 5.09
C LEU A 131 -16.31 12.62 3.98
N SER A 132 -16.66 13.56 3.12
CA SER A 132 -17.61 13.29 2.05
C SER A 132 -17.00 12.46 0.92
N PRO A 133 -17.82 11.83 0.06
CA PRO A 133 -17.31 11.13 -1.11
C PRO A 133 -16.43 11.96 -2.02
N ALA A 134 -16.62 13.29 -2.05
CA ALA A 134 -15.78 14.19 -2.83
C ALA A 134 -14.33 14.20 -2.37
N MET A 135 -14.07 13.83 -1.12
CA MET A 135 -12.71 13.72 -0.57
C MET A 135 -11.96 12.50 -1.10
N ASP A 136 -12.67 11.55 -1.66
CA ASP A 136 -12.06 10.33 -2.21
C ASP A 136 -11.61 10.51 -3.66
N ASP A 137 -12.00 11.59 -4.30
CA ASP A 137 -11.69 11.85 -5.71
C ASP A 137 -10.37 12.57 -5.83
N ASP A 138 -9.54 12.09 -6.71
CA ASP A 138 -8.23 12.67 -7.00
C ASP A 138 -8.10 13.11 -8.41
#